data_9a01cae0d29de21e8547056bc994e2ca
#
_entry.id   9a01cae0d29de21e8547056bc994e2ca
#
_cell.length_a   1.000
_cell.length_b   1.000
_cell.length_c   1.000
_cell.angle_alpha   90.00
_cell.angle_beta   90.00
_cell.angle_gamma   90.00
#
_symmetry.space_group_name_H-M   'P 1'
#
loop_
_entity.id
_entity.type
_entity.pdbx_description
1 polymer ?
#
loop_
_entity_poly.entity_id
_entity_poly.type
_entity_poly.pdbx_seq_one_letter_code
_entity_poly.pdbx_strand_id
1 'polypeptide(L)'
;RAATGKNLQGWFGPAASFTLNTPDLVSELGIKYTSDWYHDDQPFPMKTKSGNPLITVPYSMDINDAIEYRYHTEGEEFERMICDHFDTVYEEGAASGRVMAIALHPYLYGTPHRIRYLDNALKYLKSHNDVWWATGEEIANHYIENYLPILQNYFRKVGE
;
A
#
# COMPACT_ATOMS: atom_id res chain seq x y z
N ARG A 1 -6.86 0.44 -21.75
CA ARG A 1 -8.24 0.96 -21.86
C ARG A 1 -9.11 0.11 -22.79
N ALA A 2 -8.57 -0.42 -23.89
CA ALA A 2 -9.35 -1.20 -24.85
C ALA A 2 -10.04 -2.43 -24.24
N ALA A 3 -9.35 -3.14 -23.32
CA ALA A 3 -9.87 -4.37 -22.71
C ALA A 3 -10.84 -4.14 -21.54
N THR A 4 -10.69 -3.05 -20.79
CA THR A 4 -11.42 -2.83 -19.51
C THR A 4 -12.30 -1.59 -19.52
N GLY A 5 -12.18 -0.73 -20.52
CA GLY A 5 -12.81 0.60 -20.56
C GLY A 5 -12.22 1.61 -19.57
N LYS A 6 -11.33 1.20 -18.66
CA LYS A 6 -10.73 2.03 -17.60
C LYS A 6 -9.30 2.47 -17.95
N ASN A 7 -8.91 3.63 -17.46
CA ASN A 7 -7.50 4.04 -17.45
C ASN A 7 -6.78 3.36 -16.28
N LEU A 8 -5.52 3.01 -16.47
CA LEU A 8 -4.69 2.55 -15.37
C LEU A 8 -4.41 3.72 -14.42
N GLN A 9 -4.61 3.49 -13.13
CA GLN A 9 -4.37 4.49 -12.09
C GLN A 9 -3.13 4.14 -11.26
N GLY A 10 -2.84 2.85 -11.10
CA GLY A 10 -1.74 2.35 -10.29
C GLY A 10 -0.89 1.34 -11.03
N TRP A 11 0.32 1.19 -10.54
CA TRP A 11 1.31 0.23 -11.01
C TRP A 11 1.83 -0.61 -9.85
N PHE A 12 1.96 -1.90 -10.10
CA PHE A 12 2.69 -2.82 -9.24
C PHE A 12 3.49 -3.77 -10.13
N GLY A 13 4.80 -3.71 -10.06
CA GLY A 13 5.68 -4.55 -10.86
C GLY A 13 5.63 -6.02 -10.42
N PRO A 14 5.91 -6.98 -11.31
CA PRO A 14 5.99 -8.39 -10.94
C PRO A 14 6.96 -8.61 -9.78
N ALA A 15 6.49 -9.23 -8.70
CA ALA A 15 7.24 -9.43 -7.46
C ALA A 15 7.84 -8.12 -6.89
N ALA A 16 7.09 -7.02 -7.00
CA ALA A 16 7.51 -5.68 -6.60
C ALA A 16 8.84 -5.23 -7.22
N SER A 17 9.15 -5.71 -8.42
CA SER A 17 10.38 -5.36 -9.12
C SER A 17 10.19 -4.10 -9.98
N PHE A 18 11.24 -3.28 -10.01
CA PHE A 18 11.29 -2.05 -10.81
C PHE A 18 12.71 -1.80 -11.31
N THR A 19 12.82 -0.92 -12.29
CA THR A 19 14.10 -0.36 -12.75
C THR A 19 14.18 1.11 -12.39
N LEU A 20 15.36 1.70 -12.48
CA LEU A 20 15.54 3.15 -12.26
C LEU A 20 14.69 4.01 -13.19
N ASN A 21 14.27 3.49 -14.33
CA ASN A 21 13.42 4.19 -15.29
C ASN A 21 11.92 3.96 -15.07
N THR A 22 11.54 2.96 -14.30
CA THR A 22 10.11 2.60 -14.09
C THR A 22 9.29 3.78 -13.58
N PRO A 23 9.71 4.55 -12.55
CA PRO A 23 8.93 5.68 -12.07
C PRO A 23 8.66 6.75 -13.14
N ASP A 24 9.67 7.07 -13.95
CA ASP A 24 9.52 8.03 -15.03
C ASP A 24 8.52 7.54 -16.08
N LEU A 25 8.70 6.30 -16.56
CA LEU A 25 7.84 5.71 -17.59
C LEU A 25 6.38 5.58 -17.14
N VAL A 26 6.12 5.13 -15.90
CA VAL A 26 4.75 4.99 -15.42
C VAL A 26 4.08 6.34 -15.20
N SER A 27 4.84 7.35 -14.75
CA SER A 27 4.31 8.71 -14.58
C SER A 27 4.00 9.39 -15.92
N GLU A 28 4.81 9.17 -16.96
CA GLU A 28 4.55 9.63 -18.33
C GLU A 28 3.25 9.06 -18.91
N LEU A 29 2.89 7.83 -18.53
CA LEU A 29 1.62 7.19 -18.89
C LEU A 29 0.41 7.71 -18.11
N GLY A 30 0.61 8.65 -17.17
CA GLY A 30 -0.44 9.21 -16.35
C GLY A 30 -0.89 8.30 -15.20
N ILE A 31 -0.08 7.31 -14.84
CA ILE A 31 -0.28 6.47 -13.65
C ILE A 31 0.03 7.30 -12.41
N LYS A 32 -0.87 7.28 -11.43
CA LYS A 32 -0.83 8.15 -10.26
C LYS A 32 -0.06 7.59 -9.08
N TYR A 33 -0.03 6.24 -8.94
CA TYR A 33 0.64 5.62 -7.81
C TYR A 33 1.35 4.31 -8.17
N THR A 34 2.33 3.96 -7.35
CA THR A 34 3.01 2.66 -7.35
C THR A 34 3.08 2.09 -5.94
N SER A 35 3.12 0.77 -5.83
CA SER A 35 3.32 0.06 -4.56
C SER A 35 4.59 -0.80 -4.56
N ASP A 36 5.54 -0.54 -5.45
CA ASP A 36 6.77 -1.32 -5.60
C ASP A 36 7.82 -1.04 -4.51
N TRP A 37 7.59 -0.02 -3.68
CA TRP A 37 8.58 0.45 -2.71
C TRP A 37 8.15 0.11 -1.28
N TYR A 38 9.03 -0.58 -0.57
CA TYR A 38 8.89 -0.92 0.85
C TYR A 38 9.64 0.12 1.70
N HIS A 39 9.01 1.23 2.02
CA HIS A 39 9.75 2.38 2.54
C HIS A 39 9.16 3.00 3.80
N ASP A 40 7.84 2.98 3.93
CA ASP A 40 7.13 3.65 5.03
C ASP A 40 5.70 3.10 5.11
N ASP A 41 5.02 3.38 6.17
CA ASP A 41 3.58 3.18 6.36
C ASP A 41 2.74 4.44 6.03
N GLN A 42 3.36 5.44 5.41
CA GLN A 42 2.70 6.62 4.85
C GLN A 42 2.99 6.79 3.36
N PRO A 43 2.02 7.26 2.55
CA PRO A 43 2.27 7.61 1.16
C PRO A 43 3.20 8.81 1.06
N PHE A 44 4.02 8.86 0.01
CA PHE A 44 4.77 10.07 -0.34
C PHE A 44 5.00 10.22 -1.85
N PRO A 45 5.30 11.42 -2.36
CA PRO A 45 5.49 11.64 -3.78
C PRO A 45 6.90 11.27 -4.22
N MET A 46 7.00 10.67 -5.37
CA MET A 46 8.28 10.46 -6.06
C MET A 46 8.57 11.64 -6.98
N LYS A 47 9.85 12.00 -7.08
CA LYS A 47 10.31 12.94 -8.11
C LYS A 47 10.46 12.21 -9.44
N THR A 48 9.72 12.65 -10.45
CA THR A 48 9.75 12.08 -11.80
C THR A 48 10.19 13.13 -12.81
N LYS A 49 10.79 12.70 -13.94
CA LYS A 49 11.21 13.61 -15.02
C LYS A 49 10.04 14.27 -15.73
N SER A 50 8.90 13.60 -15.80
CA SER A 50 7.67 14.13 -16.39
C SER A 50 7.08 15.30 -15.60
N GLY A 51 7.39 15.39 -14.29
CA GLY A 51 6.76 16.32 -13.37
C GLY A 51 5.32 15.93 -12.95
N ASN A 52 4.77 14.85 -13.53
CA ASN A 52 3.48 14.32 -13.08
C ASN A 52 3.61 13.70 -11.69
N PRO A 53 2.63 13.89 -10.79
CA PRO A 53 2.65 13.27 -9.49
C PRO A 53 2.64 11.74 -9.62
N LEU A 54 3.58 11.09 -8.96
CA LEU A 54 3.59 9.64 -8.74
C LEU A 54 3.73 9.40 -7.26
N ILE A 55 2.71 8.83 -6.65
CA ILE A 55 2.66 8.58 -5.20
C ILE A 55 3.09 7.15 -4.92
N THR A 56 3.97 6.95 -3.94
CA THR A 56 4.18 5.62 -3.40
C THR A 56 3.09 5.32 -2.39
N VAL A 57 2.35 4.24 -2.59
CA VAL A 57 1.37 3.75 -1.64
C VAL A 57 2.00 2.57 -0.91
N PRO A 58 2.01 2.57 0.43
CA PRO A 58 2.63 1.51 1.21
C PRO A 58 2.19 0.11 0.81
N TYR A 59 3.15 -0.80 0.78
CA TYR A 59 2.95 -2.22 0.57
C TYR A 59 3.81 -2.99 1.58
N SER A 60 3.35 -4.15 2.04
CA SER A 60 4.04 -4.87 3.12
C SER A 60 4.86 -6.04 2.61
N MET A 61 6.09 -6.14 3.11
CA MET A 61 6.89 -7.37 3.08
C MET A 61 6.59 -8.25 4.30
N ASP A 62 6.32 -7.63 5.45
CA ASP A 62 6.15 -8.32 6.72
C ASP A 62 4.77 -9.00 6.82
N ILE A 63 3.72 -8.33 6.33
CA ILE A 63 2.37 -8.91 6.27
C ILE A 63 2.10 -9.40 4.83
N ASN A 64 2.91 -10.37 4.41
CA ASN A 64 2.86 -10.95 3.08
C ASN A 64 2.86 -12.48 3.16
N ASP A 65 1.75 -13.10 2.81
CA ASP A 65 1.57 -14.54 2.96
C ASP A 65 2.58 -15.39 2.14
N ALA A 66 3.09 -14.86 1.03
CA ALA A 66 4.10 -15.57 0.24
C ALA A 66 5.49 -15.55 0.90
N ILE A 67 5.80 -14.50 1.66
CA ILE A 67 7.03 -14.42 2.44
C ILE A 67 6.91 -15.34 3.64
N GLU A 68 5.82 -15.21 4.41
CA GLU A 68 5.57 -16.00 5.59
C GLU A 68 5.47 -17.50 5.30
N TYR A 69 4.87 -17.88 4.18
CA TYR A 69 4.84 -19.26 3.72
C TYR A 69 6.23 -19.87 3.55
N ARG A 70 7.22 -19.10 3.08
CA ARG A 70 8.61 -19.57 2.93
C ARG A 70 9.28 -19.85 4.28
N TYR A 71 8.86 -19.16 5.34
CA TYR A 71 9.35 -19.39 6.70
C TYR A 71 8.51 -20.38 7.49
N HIS A 72 7.56 -21.07 6.81
CA HIS A 72 6.67 -22.07 7.41
C HIS A 72 5.76 -21.48 8.51
N THR A 73 5.44 -20.19 8.44
CA THR A 73 4.53 -19.54 9.37
C THR A 73 3.15 -20.20 9.33
N GLU A 74 2.67 -20.61 10.49
CA GLU A 74 1.35 -21.24 10.64
C GLU A 74 0.23 -20.19 10.49
N GLY A 75 -0.98 -20.67 10.16
CA GLY A 75 -2.11 -19.76 9.95
C GLY A 75 -2.45 -18.90 11.16
N GLU A 76 -2.40 -19.47 12.37
CA GLU A 76 -2.63 -18.77 13.63
C GLU A 76 -1.57 -17.69 13.89
N GLU A 77 -0.32 -17.97 13.56
CA GLU A 77 0.76 -17.00 13.72
C GLU A 77 0.60 -15.82 12.75
N PHE A 78 0.23 -16.08 11.51
CA PHE A 78 -0.05 -15.01 10.54
C PHE A 78 -1.26 -14.16 10.94
N GLU A 79 -2.34 -14.78 11.48
CA GLU A 79 -3.47 -14.06 12.08
C GLU A 79 -2.97 -13.09 13.17
N ARG A 80 -2.14 -13.60 14.10
CA ARG A 80 -1.57 -12.81 15.18
C ARG A 80 -0.70 -11.67 14.66
N MET A 81 0.18 -11.93 13.67
CA MET A 81 1.02 -10.90 13.06
C MET A 81 0.19 -9.77 12.45
N ILE A 82 -0.90 -10.10 11.75
CA ILE A 82 -1.82 -9.10 11.19
C ILE A 82 -2.42 -8.24 12.31
N CYS A 83 -2.90 -8.87 13.39
CA CYS A 83 -3.53 -8.15 14.50
C CYS A 83 -2.53 -7.26 15.26
N ASP A 84 -1.35 -7.79 15.61
CA ASP A 84 -0.30 -7.06 16.33
C ASP A 84 0.22 -5.85 15.52
N HIS A 85 0.41 -6.04 14.21
CA HIS A 85 0.79 -4.95 13.31
C HIS A 85 -0.30 -3.88 13.24
N PHE A 86 -1.55 -4.33 13.08
CA PHE A 86 -2.70 -3.42 13.03
C PHE A 86 -2.80 -2.58 14.30
N ASP A 87 -2.69 -3.19 15.48
CA ASP A 87 -2.80 -2.48 16.76
C ASP A 87 -1.77 -1.35 16.86
N THR A 88 -0.55 -1.62 16.45
CA THR A 88 0.53 -0.62 16.45
C THR A 88 0.22 0.55 15.49
N VAL A 89 -0.10 0.27 14.23
CA VAL A 89 -0.37 1.33 13.25
C VAL A 89 -1.69 2.05 13.51
N TYR A 90 -2.65 1.39 14.18
CA TYR A 90 -3.91 2.00 14.60
C TYR A 90 -3.70 3.04 15.70
N GLU A 91 -2.89 2.74 16.73
CA GLU A 91 -2.50 3.71 17.77
C GLU A 91 -1.75 4.89 17.18
N GLU A 92 -0.75 4.65 16.34
CA GLU A 92 0.03 5.70 15.67
C GLU A 92 -0.81 6.52 14.69
N GLY A 93 -1.78 5.88 14.05
CA GLY A 93 -2.69 6.47 13.07
C GLY A 93 -3.51 7.63 13.62
N ALA A 94 -3.81 7.63 14.92
CA ALA A 94 -4.54 8.71 15.59
C ALA A 94 -3.84 10.09 15.46
N ALA A 95 -2.50 10.09 15.38
CA ALA A 95 -1.71 11.32 15.31
C ALA A 95 -1.32 11.70 13.87
N SER A 96 -1.09 10.73 13.00
CA SER A 96 -0.42 10.98 11.71
C SER A 96 -0.94 10.16 10.52
N GLY A 97 -2.02 9.44 10.67
CA GLY A 97 -2.55 8.55 9.63
C GLY A 97 -1.54 7.51 9.13
N ARG A 98 -1.91 6.26 9.16
CA ARG A 98 -1.07 5.14 8.70
C ARG A 98 -1.79 4.32 7.64
N VAL A 99 -1.03 3.66 6.79
CA VAL A 99 -1.54 2.74 5.79
C VAL A 99 -0.99 1.35 6.07
N MET A 100 -1.88 0.40 6.29
CA MET A 100 -1.54 -1.01 6.39
C MET A 100 -1.94 -1.73 5.11
N ALA A 101 -1.05 -2.54 4.56
CA ALA A 101 -1.34 -3.41 3.44
C ALA A 101 -1.13 -4.87 3.85
N ILE A 102 -2.07 -5.75 3.49
CA ILE A 102 -1.94 -7.19 3.65
C ILE A 102 -1.79 -7.79 2.26
N ALA A 103 -0.62 -8.35 1.96
CA ALA A 103 -0.36 -8.99 0.68
C ALA A 103 -0.82 -10.44 0.70
N LEU A 104 -1.73 -10.80 -0.20
CA LEU A 104 -2.37 -12.11 -0.21
C LEU A 104 -2.29 -12.77 -1.57
N HIS A 105 -2.05 -14.08 -1.55
CA HIS A 105 -2.08 -14.96 -2.71
C HIS A 105 -3.19 -16.00 -2.53
N PRO A 106 -4.21 -16.05 -3.39
CA PRO A 106 -5.35 -16.96 -3.21
C PRO A 106 -4.97 -18.44 -3.06
N TYR A 107 -3.89 -18.86 -3.70
CA TYR A 107 -3.40 -20.24 -3.60
C TYR A 107 -2.69 -20.55 -2.27
N LEU A 108 -2.38 -19.54 -1.43
CA LEU A 108 -1.81 -19.72 -0.09
C LEU A 108 -2.90 -19.59 0.99
N TYR A 109 -3.40 -18.39 1.24
CA TYR A 109 -4.39 -18.16 2.30
C TYR A 109 -5.85 -18.31 1.87
N GLY A 110 -6.12 -18.52 0.58
CA GLY A 110 -7.45 -18.98 0.10
C GLY A 110 -7.71 -20.46 0.30
N THR A 111 -6.78 -21.23 0.90
CA THR A 111 -6.94 -22.67 1.14
C THR A 111 -7.80 -22.96 2.37
N PRO A 112 -8.55 -24.11 2.41
CA PRO A 112 -9.51 -24.41 3.50
C PRO A 112 -8.92 -24.42 4.90
N HIS A 113 -7.67 -24.79 5.06
CA HIS A 113 -7.01 -24.87 6.37
C HIS A 113 -6.44 -23.52 6.85
N ARG A 114 -6.34 -22.52 5.99
CA ARG A 114 -5.77 -21.18 6.29
C ARG A 114 -6.80 -20.06 6.26
N ILE A 115 -7.81 -20.14 5.39
CA ILE A 115 -8.76 -19.05 5.18
C ILE A 115 -9.45 -18.56 6.43
N ARG A 116 -9.69 -19.44 7.42
CA ARG A 116 -10.31 -19.07 8.69
C ARG A 116 -9.49 -18.07 9.50
N TYR A 117 -8.17 -18.18 9.46
CA TYR A 117 -7.26 -17.28 10.17
C TYR A 117 -7.26 -15.88 9.56
N LEU A 118 -7.26 -15.81 8.23
CA LEU A 118 -7.43 -14.54 7.53
C LEU A 118 -8.80 -13.90 7.83
N ASP A 119 -9.88 -14.69 7.81
CA ASP A 119 -11.22 -14.22 8.13
C ASP A 119 -11.31 -13.67 9.56
N ASN A 120 -10.67 -14.33 10.53
CA ASN A 120 -10.59 -13.86 11.91
C ASN A 120 -9.85 -12.52 12.01
N ALA A 121 -8.66 -12.42 11.41
CA ALA A 121 -7.90 -11.17 11.38
C ALA A 121 -8.71 -10.03 10.75
N LEU A 122 -9.34 -10.25 9.59
CA LEU A 122 -10.15 -9.23 8.94
C LEU A 122 -11.38 -8.82 9.77
N LYS A 123 -12.01 -9.76 10.49
CA LYS A 123 -13.08 -9.44 11.45
C LYS A 123 -12.57 -8.60 12.61
N TYR A 124 -11.39 -8.91 13.12
CA TYR A 124 -10.75 -8.11 14.16
C TYR A 124 -10.52 -6.68 13.70
N LEU A 125 -9.87 -6.48 12.57
CA LEU A 125 -9.65 -5.15 12.00
C LEU A 125 -10.97 -4.39 11.79
N LYS A 126 -12.00 -5.06 11.26
CA LYS A 126 -13.34 -4.48 11.03
C LYS A 126 -14.10 -4.14 12.30
N SER A 127 -13.71 -4.66 13.45
CA SER A 127 -14.35 -4.33 14.73
C SER A 127 -13.91 -2.96 15.29
N HIS A 128 -12.87 -2.36 14.72
CA HIS A 128 -12.35 -1.06 15.12
C HIS A 128 -13.03 0.06 14.34
N ASN A 129 -13.30 1.17 15.04
CA ASN A 129 -13.84 2.39 14.43
C ASN A 129 -12.71 3.15 13.71
N ASP A 130 -13.12 4.12 12.88
CA ASP A 130 -12.19 5.07 12.22
C ASP A 130 -11.11 4.40 11.33
N VAL A 131 -11.37 3.18 10.88
CA VAL A 131 -10.55 2.49 9.89
C VAL A 131 -11.12 2.72 8.50
N TRP A 132 -10.35 3.39 7.66
CA TRP A 132 -10.71 3.61 6.26
C TRP A 132 -10.27 2.43 5.40
N TRP A 133 -11.24 1.65 4.93
CA TRP A 133 -11.02 0.57 3.97
C TRP A 133 -10.96 1.17 2.56
N ALA A 134 -9.77 1.31 2.03
CA ALA A 134 -9.51 2.03 0.80
C ALA A 134 -8.74 1.20 -0.24
N THR A 135 -8.93 1.55 -1.49
CA THR A 135 -8.08 1.10 -2.59
C THR A 135 -6.82 1.97 -2.69
N GLY A 136 -5.76 1.48 -3.33
CA GLY A 136 -4.56 2.28 -3.57
C GLY A 136 -4.84 3.56 -4.38
N GLU A 137 -5.83 3.54 -5.27
CA GLU A 137 -6.28 4.73 -6.01
C GLU A 137 -6.89 5.78 -5.08
N GLU A 138 -7.74 5.37 -4.14
CA GLU A 138 -8.37 6.28 -3.17
C GLU A 138 -7.32 6.90 -2.25
N ILE A 139 -6.37 6.11 -1.76
CA ILE A 139 -5.27 6.59 -0.93
C ILE A 139 -4.41 7.61 -1.70
N ALA A 140 -4.03 7.28 -2.93
CA ALA A 140 -3.23 8.18 -3.76
C ALA A 140 -3.95 9.49 -4.09
N ASN A 141 -5.24 9.43 -4.45
CA ASN A 141 -6.04 10.62 -4.71
C ASN A 141 -6.16 11.48 -3.45
N HIS A 142 -6.45 10.87 -2.30
CA HIS A 142 -6.51 11.59 -1.02
C HIS A 142 -5.20 12.31 -0.70
N TYR A 143 -4.05 11.64 -0.93
CA TYR A 143 -2.75 12.24 -0.72
C TYR A 143 -2.49 13.41 -1.69
N ILE A 144 -2.80 13.24 -2.98
CA ILE A 144 -2.62 14.27 -4.01
C ILE A 144 -3.45 15.52 -3.70
N GLU A 145 -4.67 15.34 -3.23
CA GLU A 145 -5.60 16.45 -2.96
C GLU A 145 -5.26 17.21 -1.67
N ASN A 146 -4.86 16.50 -0.62
CA ASN A 146 -4.78 17.08 0.72
C ASN A 146 -3.34 17.35 1.18
N TYR A 147 -2.35 16.56 0.78
CA TYR A 147 -0.98 16.63 1.32
C TYR A 147 0.06 17.11 0.31
N LEU A 148 -0.05 16.72 -0.95
CA LEU A 148 0.92 17.11 -1.98
C LEU A 148 1.08 18.63 -2.11
N PRO A 149 0.01 19.47 -2.09
CA PRO A 149 0.14 20.92 -2.15
C PRO A 149 0.88 21.51 -0.94
N ILE A 150 0.69 20.93 0.24
CA ILE A 150 1.37 21.36 1.48
C ILE A 150 2.87 21.11 1.34
N LEU A 151 3.25 19.91 0.92
CA LEU A 151 4.64 19.52 0.71
C LEU A 151 5.33 20.35 -0.36
N GLN A 152 4.67 20.58 -1.50
CA GLN A 152 5.18 21.44 -2.57
C GLN A 152 5.39 22.88 -2.13
N ASN A 153 4.52 23.39 -1.28
CA ASN A 153 4.66 24.73 -0.71
C ASN A 153 5.83 24.80 0.28
N TYR A 154 6.03 23.75 1.06
CA TYR A 154 7.19 23.64 1.95
C TYR A 154 8.50 23.67 1.15
N PHE A 155 8.68 22.85 0.14
CA PHE A 155 9.90 22.81 -0.69
C PHE A 155 10.17 24.15 -1.38
N ARG A 156 9.15 24.83 -1.88
CA ARG A 156 9.31 26.17 -2.43
C ARG A 156 9.85 27.20 -1.40
N LYS A 157 9.48 27.06 -0.14
CA LYS A 157 9.95 27.96 0.93
C LYS A 157 11.38 27.66 1.38
N VAL A 158 11.81 26.40 1.32
CA VAL A 158 13.17 26.01 1.73
C VAL A 158 14.17 26.04 0.59
N GLY A 159 13.77 26.35 -0.64
CA GLY A 159 14.66 26.63 -1.77
C GLY A 159 15.10 25.40 -2.54
N GLU A 160 14.31 24.33 -2.55
CA GLU A 160 14.50 23.16 -3.39
C GLU A 160 13.59 23.16 -4.64
#